data_45bd9103925835a0382b9804387e8b10
#
_entry.id   45bd9103925835a0382b9804387e8b10
#
_cell.length_a   1.000
_cell.length_b   1.000
_cell.length_c   1.000
_cell.angle_alpha   90.00
_cell.angle_beta   90.00
_cell.angle_gamma   90.00
#
_symmetry.space_group_name_H-M   'P 1'
#
loop_
_entity.id
_entity.type
_entity.pdbx_description
1 polymer ?
#
loop_
_entity_poly.entity_id
_entity_poly.type
_entity_poly.pdbx_seq_one_letter_code
_entity_poly.pdbx_strand_id
1 'polypeptide(L)'
;MSEESWQELVDLDRLRAWMDGRGLGDGQLDGATPLSGGTQNVLLRFVRNGRAYVLRRSPRSPRGDGNETNRREARVLSALATTDVPHPRLIAHETSPDILGAAFYLMEPIDGFNATVGLPDLHAGDAAVRRRMAFALVDGALALGRVDYNAAGLAGFGKVEGFLQRQVPRWRALLDSYRAYDEWPGPGSIPALDEVADWLNRNQPAGMTPGLMHGDYHLANVMYRNDSPELAAIVDWELTTIGDPLLDMGWIIATWPDPDGSTTSEIGVKPWTGFPTIEELMAYYASQSQRDTSQLRWYGVLGCYKLGLILEGTYARSCAGKASVTTGERLHNSCIKLFERAQRWMT
;
A
#
# COMPACT_ATOMS: atom_id res chain seq x y z
N MET A 1 1.01 -13.27 -20.40
CA MET A 1 -0.46 -13.18 -20.28
C MET A 1 -0.87 -11.89 -20.95
N SER A 2 -1.76 -11.93 -21.96
CA SER A 2 -2.35 -10.73 -22.56
C SER A 2 -3.05 -9.96 -21.43
N GLU A 3 -2.77 -8.65 -21.29
CA GLU A 3 -3.55 -7.78 -20.44
C GLU A 3 -5.00 -7.84 -20.90
N GLU A 4 -5.91 -8.31 -20.03
CA GLU A 4 -7.34 -8.29 -20.32
C GLU A 4 -7.74 -6.82 -20.57
N SER A 5 -8.37 -6.58 -21.70
CA SER A 5 -8.88 -5.24 -22.00
C SER A 5 -9.94 -4.86 -20.97
N TRP A 6 -9.88 -3.64 -20.44
CA TRP A 6 -10.91 -3.17 -19.50
C TRP A 6 -12.32 -3.24 -20.09
N GLN A 7 -12.49 -3.14 -21.42
CA GLN A 7 -13.77 -3.26 -22.12
C GLN A 7 -14.39 -4.67 -21.99
N GLU A 8 -13.58 -5.70 -21.80
CA GLU A 8 -14.06 -7.06 -21.54
C GLU A 8 -14.50 -7.26 -20.09
N LEU A 9 -14.05 -6.37 -19.20
CA LEU A 9 -14.27 -6.45 -17.76
C LEU A 9 -15.36 -5.51 -17.27
N VAL A 10 -15.61 -4.38 -17.97
CA VAL A 10 -16.55 -3.34 -17.55
C VAL A 10 -17.57 -3.10 -18.68
N ASP A 11 -18.76 -3.66 -18.49
CA ASP A 11 -19.92 -3.36 -19.33
C ASP A 11 -20.48 -1.96 -18.90
N LEU A 12 -20.26 -0.95 -19.75
CA LEU A 12 -20.66 0.43 -19.47
C LEU A 12 -22.19 0.60 -19.44
N ASP A 13 -22.95 -0.19 -20.19
CA ASP A 13 -24.41 -0.08 -20.16
C ASP A 13 -24.98 -0.66 -18.85
N ARG A 14 -24.45 -1.77 -18.36
CA ARG A 14 -24.80 -2.30 -17.04
C ARG A 14 -24.38 -1.36 -15.92
N LEU A 15 -23.18 -0.77 -15.99
CA LEU A 15 -22.72 0.21 -15.02
C LEU A 15 -23.65 1.44 -15.01
N ARG A 16 -24.03 1.95 -16.19
CA ARG A 16 -24.97 3.07 -16.32
C ARG A 16 -26.30 2.74 -15.66
N ALA A 17 -26.90 1.59 -16.00
CA ALA A 17 -28.20 1.18 -15.44
C ALA A 17 -28.12 1.03 -13.90
N TRP A 18 -27.01 0.51 -13.37
CA TRP A 18 -26.79 0.41 -11.94
C TRP A 18 -26.67 1.81 -11.29
N MET A 19 -25.98 2.75 -11.94
CA MET A 19 -25.88 4.15 -11.48
C MET A 19 -27.23 4.86 -11.53
N ASP A 20 -28.05 4.62 -12.56
CA ASP A 20 -29.43 5.14 -12.67
C ASP A 20 -30.27 4.72 -11.46
N GLY A 21 -30.24 3.43 -11.12
CA GLY A 21 -30.96 2.87 -9.98
C GLY A 21 -30.52 3.43 -8.62
N ARG A 22 -29.36 4.12 -8.56
CA ARG A 22 -28.82 4.74 -7.34
C ARG A 22 -28.87 6.26 -7.35
N GLY A 23 -29.44 6.87 -8.39
CA GLY A 23 -29.50 8.34 -8.53
C GLY A 23 -28.14 9.01 -8.69
N LEU A 24 -27.16 8.31 -9.27
CA LEU A 24 -25.80 8.80 -9.47
C LEU A 24 -25.65 9.52 -10.82
N GLY A 25 -26.49 10.54 -11.05
CA GLY A 25 -26.55 11.31 -12.30
C GLY A 25 -27.37 10.61 -13.36
N ASP A 26 -27.49 11.23 -14.52
CA ASP A 26 -28.21 10.79 -15.72
C ASP A 26 -27.32 10.91 -16.96
N GLY A 27 -27.75 10.35 -18.09
CA GLY A 27 -27.02 10.38 -19.35
C GLY A 27 -25.97 9.28 -19.49
N GLN A 28 -25.11 9.43 -20.48
CA GLN A 28 -24.08 8.47 -20.87
C GLN A 28 -22.86 8.53 -19.92
N LEU A 29 -22.03 7.49 -19.99
CA LEU A 29 -20.72 7.46 -19.36
C LEU A 29 -19.69 7.87 -20.43
N ASP A 30 -19.15 9.08 -20.33
CA ASP A 30 -18.28 9.67 -21.34
C ASP A 30 -16.80 9.56 -20.96
N GLY A 31 -15.92 9.46 -21.96
CA GLY A 31 -14.47 9.55 -21.78
C GLY A 31 -13.90 8.44 -20.88
N ALA A 32 -14.48 7.24 -20.93
CA ALA A 32 -13.99 6.10 -20.17
C ALA A 32 -12.54 5.74 -20.54
N THR A 33 -11.60 5.92 -19.61
CA THR A 33 -10.16 5.68 -19.80
C THR A 33 -9.58 4.92 -18.61
N PRO A 34 -8.75 3.89 -18.86
CA PRO A 34 -8.07 3.20 -17.79
C PRO A 34 -7.04 4.13 -17.14
N LEU A 35 -6.92 4.05 -15.81
CA LEU A 35 -5.84 4.70 -15.09
C LEU A 35 -4.68 3.71 -14.94
N SER A 36 -3.46 4.17 -15.27
CA SER A 36 -2.23 3.40 -15.07
C SER A 36 -1.82 3.39 -13.60
N GLY A 37 -1.20 2.30 -13.14
CA GLY A 37 -0.59 2.22 -11.80
C GLY A 37 -1.09 1.08 -10.91
N GLY A 38 -2.16 0.37 -11.28
CA GLY A 38 -2.62 -0.82 -10.55
C GLY A 38 -2.25 -2.11 -11.30
N THR A 39 -1.40 -2.96 -10.72
CA THR A 39 -1.04 -4.25 -11.33
C THR A 39 -2.09 -5.34 -11.08
N GLN A 40 -3.04 -5.12 -10.18
CA GLN A 40 -3.98 -6.13 -9.70
C GLN A 40 -5.46 -5.75 -9.83
N ASN A 41 -5.78 -4.48 -10.12
CA ASN A 41 -7.15 -3.99 -10.20
C ASN A 41 -7.38 -3.15 -11.46
N VAL A 42 -8.60 -3.20 -11.98
CA VAL A 42 -9.05 -2.31 -13.05
C VAL A 42 -9.50 -1.00 -12.41
N LEU A 43 -8.81 0.07 -12.75
CA LEU A 43 -9.18 1.44 -12.43
C LEU A 43 -9.66 2.12 -13.70
N LEU A 44 -10.91 2.58 -13.74
CA LEU A 44 -11.49 3.22 -14.91
C LEU A 44 -12.04 4.62 -14.53
N ARG A 45 -11.47 5.66 -15.12
CA ARG A 45 -12.00 7.02 -14.99
C ARG A 45 -13.01 7.28 -16.09
N PHE A 46 -14.13 7.89 -15.74
CA PHE A 46 -15.16 8.35 -16.68
C PHE A 46 -15.88 9.60 -16.14
N VAL A 47 -16.66 10.25 -17.01
CA VAL A 47 -17.48 11.41 -16.65
C VAL A 47 -18.95 11.07 -16.88
N ARG A 48 -19.84 11.52 -15.99
CA ARG A 48 -21.27 11.42 -16.15
C ARG A 48 -21.92 12.70 -15.67
N ASN A 49 -22.72 13.34 -16.51
CA ASN A 49 -23.40 14.60 -16.21
C ASN A 49 -22.43 15.65 -15.60
N GLY A 50 -21.25 15.81 -16.23
CA GLY A 50 -20.22 16.76 -15.80
C GLY A 50 -19.44 16.36 -14.53
N ARG A 51 -19.82 15.30 -13.82
CA ARG A 51 -19.09 14.76 -12.67
C ARG A 51 -18.17 13.64 -13.08
N ALA A 52 -16.94 13.68 -12.59
CA ALA A 52 -15.95 12.61 -12.80
C ALA A 52 -16.06 11.54 -11.72
N TYR A 53 -15.83 10.28 -12.14
CA TYR A 53 -15.85 9.08 -11.31
C TYR A 53 -14.63 8.23 -11.60
N VAL A 54 -14.19 7.46 -10.61
CA VAL A 54 -13.23 6.36 -10.77
C VAL A 54 -13.88 5.09 -10.26
N LEU A 55 -14.00 4.12 -11.15
CA LEU A 55 -14.41 2.75 -10.80
C LEU A 55 -13.17 1.94 -10.45
N ARG A 56 -13.24 1.16 -9.36
CA ARG A 56 -12.26 0.12 -9.02
C ARG A 56 -12.95 -1.24 -8.91
N ARG A 57 -12.43 -2.23 -9.63
CA ARG A 57 -12.86 -3.61 -9.58
C ARG A 57 -11.67 -4.57 -9.75
N SER A 58 -11.82 -5.79 -9.26
CA SER A 58 -10.83 -6.85 -9.47
C SER A 58 -10.84 -7.37 -10.92
N PRO A 59 -9.71 -7.89 -11.45
CA PRO A 59 -9.69 -8.63 -12.71
C PRO A 59 -10.47 -9.95 -12.58
N ARG A 60 -10.64 -10.70 -13.68
CA ARG A 60 -11.32 -12.02 -13.66
C ARG A 60 -10.59 -13.06 -12.81
N SER A 61 -9.27 -12.99 -12.80
CA SER A 61 -8.41 -13.93 -12.08
C SER A 61 -7.54 -13.18 -11.06
N PRO A 62 -8.14 -12.66 -9.95
CA PRO A 62 -7.41 -11.94 -8.93
C PRO A 62 -6.49 -12.87 -8.14
N ARG A 63 -5.44 -12.32 -7.55
CA ARG A 63 -4.70 -13.02 -6.50
C ARG A 63 -5.55 -13.02 -5.22
N GLY A 64 -6.00 -14.20 -4.79
CA GLY A 64 -6.93 -14.32 -3.66
C GLY A 64 -8.38 -13.99 -4.01
N ASP A 65 -9.19 -13.63 -3.01
CA ASP A 65 -10.59 -13.24 -3.21
C ASP A 65 -10.70 -11.74 -3.51
N GLY A 66 -10.68 -11.39 -4.80
CA GLY A 66 -10.79 -10.01 -5.24
C GLY A 66 -12.11 -9.34 -4.88
N ASN A 67 -13.21 -10.10 -4.78
CA ASN A 67 -14.50 -9.54 -4.37
C ASN A 67 -14.47 -9.14 -2.90
N GLU A 68 -13.91 -9.99 -2.04
CA GLU A 68 -13.75 -9.66 -0.63
C GLU A 68 -12.79 -8.47 -0.43
N THR A 69 -11.71 -8.41 -1.20
CA THR A 69 -10.80 -7.26 -1.19
C THR A 69 -11.54 -5.96 -1.49
N ASN A 70 -12.33 -5.90 -2.58
CA ASN A 70 -13.08 -4.69 -2.94
C ASN A 70 -14.15 -4.31 -1.91
N ARG A 71 -14.83 -5.30 -1.30
CA ARG A 71 -15.79 -5.04 -0.19
C ARG A 71 -15.09 -4.43 1.01
N ARG A 72 -13.92 -4.96 1.37
CA ARG A 72 -13.12 -4.47 2.49
C ARG A 72 -12.61 -3.06 2.24
N GLU A 73 -12.07 -2.77 1.05
CA GLU A 73 -11.65 -1.42 0.67
C GLU A 73 -12.80 -0.41 0.73
N ALA A 74 -13.95 -0.73 0.14
CA ALA A 74 -15.13 0.13 0.20
C ALA A 74 -15.58 0.40 1.66
N ARG A 75 -15.51 -0.61 2.53
CA ARG A 75 -15.80 -0.45 3.97
C ARG A 75 -14.81 0.48 4.65
N VAL A 76 -13.52 0.38 4.35
CA VAL A 76 -12.49 1.28 4.89
C VAL A 76 -12.74 2.71 4.42
N LEU A 77 -12.93 2.94 3.11
CA LEU A 77 -13.18 4.28 2.57
C LEU A 77 -14.45 4.91 3.16
N SER A 78 -15.51 4.11 3.38
CA SER A 78 -16.72 4.56 4.08
C SER A 78 -16.43 4.98 5.52
N ALA A 79 -15.63 4.19 6.24
CA ALA A 79 -15.27 4.47 7.63
C ALA A 79 -14.40 5.73 7.77
N LEU A 80 -13.55 6.01 6.79
CA LEU A 80 -12.68 7.19 6.78
C LEU A 80 -13.41 8.48 6.43
N ALA A 81 -14.62 8.43 5.88
CA ALA A 81 -15.35 9.60 5.36
C ALA A 81 -15.56 10.73 6.38
N THR A 82 -15.53 10.43 7.68
CA THR A 82 -15.69 11.40 8.78
C THR A 82 -14.40 11.67 9.55
N THR A 83 -13.26 11.28 9.00
CA THR A 83 -11.93 11.43 9.61
C THR A 83 -11.07 12.42 8.86
N ASP A 84 -9.95 12.84 9.47
CA ASP A 84 -8.96 13.71 8.85
C ASP A 84 -7.94 12.95 7.97
N VAL A 85 -8.10 11.64 7.81
CA VAL A 85 -7.20 10.82 6.97
C VAL A 85 -7.44 11.18 5.51
N PRO A 86 -6.42 11.63 4.75
CA PRO A 86 -6.55 11.87 3.32
C PRO A 86 -6.84 10.55 2.59
N HIS A 87 -7.96 10.46 1.88
CA HIS A 87 -8.36 9.25 1.15
C HIS A 87 -9.28 9.58 -0.03
N PRO A 88 -9.38 8.70 -1.04
CA PRO A 88 -10.40 8.84 -2.09
C PRO A 88 -11.79 8.76 -1.49
N ARG A 89 -12.66 9.73 -1.77
CA ARG A 89 -14.04 9.70 -1.25
C ARG A 89 -14.84 8.61 -1.94
N LEU A 90 -15.37 7.66 -1.16
CA LEU A 90 -16.30 6.66 -1.66
C LEU A 90 -17.60 7.33 -2.10
N ILE A 91 -18.07 7.03 -3.32
CA ILE A 91 -19.35 7.51 -3.84
C ILE A 91 -20.43 6.44 -3.66
N ALA A 92 -20.11 5.21 -4.10
CA ALA A 92 -21.01 4.06 -3.99
C ALA A 92 -20.23 2.77 -4.16
N HIS A 93 -20.81 1.66 -3.73
CA HIS A 93 -20.22 0.33 -3.92
C HIS A 93 -21.28 -0.72 -4.25
N GLU A 94 -20.85 -1.79 -4.90
CA GLU A 94 -21.63 -2.98 -5.19
C GLU A 94 -20.90 -4.22 -4.65
N THR A 95 -21.57 -4.94 -3.79
CA THR A 95 -21.00 -6.12 -3.12
C THR A 95 -21.24 -7.42 -3.90
N SER A 96 -22.29 -7.44 -4.76
CA SER A 96 -22.59 -8.58 -5.62
C SER A 96 -21.72 -8.55 -6.89
N PRO A 97 -21.30 -9.70 -7.42
CA PRO A 97 -20.67 -9.79 -8.72
C PRO A 97 -21.67 -9.67 -9.90
N ASP A 98 -23.00 -9.60 -9.64
CA ASP A 98 -24.04 -9.74 -10.68
C ASP A 98 -24.03 -8.63 -11.74
N ILE A 99 -23.57 -7.45 -11.37
CA ILE A 99 -23.60 -6.27 -12.27
C ILE A 99 -22.43 -6.32 -13.28
N LEU A 100 -21.19 -6.41 -12.77
CA LEU A 100 -19.97 -6.35 -13.60
C LEU A 100 -19.11 -7.63 -13.54
N GLY A 101 -19.65 -8.74 -13.03
CA GLY A 101 -18.89 -9.97 -12.84
C GLY A 101 -17.93 -9.97 -11.65
N ALA A 102 -17.87 -8.87 -10.91
CA ALA A 102 -17.09 -8.72 -9.68
C ALA A 102 -17.70 -7.64 -8.80
N ALA A 103 -17.45 -7.70 -7.48
CA ALA A 103 -17.71 -6.58 -6.58
C ALA A 103 -16.85 -5.37 -7.00
N PHE A 104 -17.40 -4.16 -6.88
CA PHE A 104 -16.72 -2.94 -7.30
C PHE A 104 -17.17 -1.75 -6.45
N TYR A 105 -16.44 -0.64 -6.58
CA TYR A 105 -16.87 0.62 -6.01
C TYR A 105 -16.52 1.81 -6.91
N LEU A 106 -17.26 2.91 -6.72
CA LEU A 106 -17.01 4.20 -7.32
C LEU A 106 -16.47 5.15 -6.28
N MET A 107 -15.45 5.89 -6.63
CA MET A 107 -14.84 6.93 -5.81
C MET A 107 -14.64 8.22 -6.61
N GLU A 108 -14.40 9.33 -5.91
CA GLU A 108 -13.98 10.57 -6.54
C GLU A 108 -12.55 10.45 -7.09
N PRO A 109 -12.25 11.04 -8.26
CA PRO A 109 -10.88 11.15 -8.72
C PRO A 109 -10.08 12.02 -7.78
N ILE A 110 -8.80 11.67 -7.60
CA ILE A 110 -7.86 12.42 -6.76
C ILE A 110 -7.21 13.49 -7.63
N ASP A 111 -7.28 14.75 -7.20
CA ASP A 111 -6.48 15.83 -7.78
C ASP A 111 -5.12 15.87 -7.09
N GLY A 112 -4.13 15.28 -7.74
CA GLY A 112 -2.79 15.11 -7.17
C GLY A 112 -1.91 14.21 -8.03
N PHE A 113 -0.68 14.01 -7.57
CA PHE A 113 0.33 13.22 -8.26
C PHE A 113 1.01 12.22 -7.32
N ASN A 114 1.52 11.13 -7.89
CA ASN A 114 2.38 10.20 -7.17
C ASN A 114 3.85 10.60 -7.36
N ALA A 115 4.55 10.87 -6.26
CA ALA A 115 5.93 11.36 -6.28
C ALA A 115 6.93 10.37 -6.90
N THR A 116 6.63 9.06 -6.90
CA THR A 116 7.51 8.05 -7.50
C THR A 116 7.41 7.98 -9.02
N VAL A 117 6.36 8.56 -9.60
CA VAL A 117 6.20 8.70 -11.05
C VAL A 117 6.90 9.97 -11.56
N GLY A 118 6.86 11.05 -10.78
CA GLY A 118 7.52 12.31 -11.08
C GLY A 118 7.04 13.43 -10.18
N LEU A 119 7.84 14.50 -10.11
CA LEU A 119 7.50 15.71 -9.33
C LEU A 119 7.09 16.85 -10.28
N PRO A 120 5.94 17.52 -10.04
CA PRO A 120 5.61 18.80 -10.67
C PRO A 120 6.66 19.88 -10.33
N ASP A 121 6.71 20.96 -11.13
CA ASP A 121 7.72 22.03 -11.04
C ASP A 121 7.88 22.61 -9.62
N LEU A 122 6.77 22.88 -8.92
CA LEU A 122 6.79 23.35 -7.53
C LEU A 122 7.61 22.41 -6.63
N HIS A 123 7.36 21.11 -6.74
CA HIS A 123 7.95 20.09 -5.86
C HIS A 123 9.38 19.73 -6.31
N ALA A 124 9.63 19.73 -7.63
CA ALA A 124 10.96 19.49 -8.18
C ALA A 124 11.90 20.67 -7.92
N GLY A 125 11.40 21.90 -7.97
CA GLY A 125 12.21 23.12 -7.87
C GLY A 125 12.61 23.52 -6.44
N ASP A 126 11.83 23.12 -5.41
CA ASP A 126 12.02 23.58 -4.03
C ASP A 126 12.33 22.43 -3.05
N ALA A 127 13.53 22.45 -2.47
CA ALA A 127 13.97 21.50 -1.46
C ALA A 127 13.16 21.58 -0.15
N ALA A 128 12.66 22.76 0.24
CA ALA A 128 11.83 22.91 1.43
C ALA A 128 10.45 22.27 1.23
N VAL A 129 9.89 22.37 0.03
CA VAL A 129 8.65 21.66 -0.35
C VAL A 129 8.86 20.15 -0.25
N ARG A 130 9.95 19.61 -0.82
CA ARG A 130 10.26 18.15 -0.71
C ARG A 130 10.45 17.70 0.73
N ARG A 131 11.11 18.52 1.55
CA ARG A 131 11.23 18.25 2.98
C ARG A 131 9.86 18.15 3.65
N ARG A 132 8.95 19.07 3.36
CA ARG A 132 7.60 19.07 3.92
C ARG A 132 6.78 17.89 3.42
N MET A 133 6.91 17.46 2.15
CA MET A 133 6.27 16.25 1.62
C MET A 133 6.58 15.00 2.46
N ALA A 134 7.84 14.85 2.90
CA ALA A 134 8.22 13.73 3.74
C ALA A 134 7.54 13.75 5.11
N PHE A 135 7.41 14.92 5.73
CA PHE A 135 6.66 15.05 6.98
C PHE A 135 5.15 14.87 6.77
N ALA A 136 4.59 15.31 5.65
CA ALA A 136 3.19 15.07 5.31
C ALA A 136 2.88 13.56 5.15
N LEU A 137 3.84 12.76 4.63
CA LEU A 137 3.73 11.30 4.64
C LEU A 137 3.60 10.77 6.08
N VAL A 138 4.43 11.24 7.00
CA VAL A 138 4.38 10.85 8.42
C VAL A 138 3.07 11.32 9.07
N ASP A 139 2.62 12.55 8.76
CA ASP A 139 1.33 13.09 9.26
C ASP A 139 0.15 12.20 8.84
N GLY A 140 0.18 11.67 7.60
CA GLY A 140 -0.82 10.71 7.13
C GLY A 140 -0.85 9.41 7.93
N ALA A 141 0.32 8.83 8.24
CA ALA A 141 0.42 7.64 9.11
C ALA A 141 -0.08 7.92 10.53
N LEU A 142 0.25 9.11 11.08
CA LEU A 142 -0.23 9.55 12.38
C LEU A 142 -1.76 9.72 12.40
N ALA A 143 -2.33 10.36 11.37
CA ALA A 143 -3.77 10.54 11.25
C ALA A 143 -4.49 9.18 11.20
N LEU A 144 -3.98 8.25 10.39
CA LEU A 144 -4.53 6.89 10.30
C LEU A 144 -4.49 6.16 11.64
N GLY A 145 -3.34 6.19 12.34
CA GLY A 145 -3.18 5.55 13.64
C GLY A 145 -4.02 6.14 14.77
N ARG A 146 -4.57 7.36 14.60
CA ARG A 146 -5.49 8.02 15.55
C ARG A 146 -6.96 7.68 15.33
N VAL A 147 -7.31 7.04 14.22
CA VAL A 147 -8.72 6.69 13.92
C VAL A 147 -9.27 5.79 15.00
N ASP A 148 -10.36 6.20 15.63
CA ASP A 148 -11.18 5.29 16.45
C ASP A 148 -11.90 4.31 15.53
N TYR A 149 -11.27 3.18 15.27
CA TYR A 149 -11.80 2.17 14.36
C TYR A 149 -13.13 1.55 14.83
N ASN A 150 -13.42 1.58 16.15
CA ASN A 150 -14.69 1.10 16.68
C ASN A 150 -15.81 2.10 16.37
N ALA A 151 -15.60 3.39 16.66
CA ALA A 151 -16.55 4.45 16.32
C ALA A 151 -16.74 4.57 14.79
N ALA A 152 -15.71 4.31 13.99
CA ALA A 152 -15.76 4.31 12.53
C ALA A 152 -16.42 3.04 11.93
N GLY A 153 -16.91 2.10 12.73
CA GLY A 153 -17.61 0.90 12.24
C GLY A 153 -16.70 -0.22 11.72
N LEU A 154 -15.42 -0.19 12.11
CA LEU A 154 -14.42 -1.21 11.73
C LEU A 154 -14.15 -2.23 12.86
N ALA A 155 -15.03 -2.33 13.87
CA ALA A 155 -14.95 -3.39 14.86
C ALA A 155 -14.90 -4.78 14.16
N GLY A 156 -13.94 -5.62 14.57
CA GLY A 156 -13.73 -6.95 13.98
C GLY A 156 -13.13 -6.96 12.57
N PHE A 157 -12.66 -5.81 12.05
CA PHE A 157 -12.04 -5.72 10.72
C PHE A 157 -10.67 -6.41 10.62
N GLY A 158 -10.03 -6.70 11.75
CA GLY A 158 -8.77 -7.42 11.85
C GLY A 158 -8.69 -8.28 13.11
N LYS A 159 -7.78 -9.26 13.12
CA LYS A 159 -7.49 -10.09 14.28
C LYS A 159 -6.39 -9.45 15.12
N VAL A 160 -6.77 -8.79 16.21
CA VAL A 160 -5.86 -8.07 17.12
C VAL A 160 -5.04 -9.02 18.00
N GLU A 161 -5.70 -10.06 18.56
CA GLU A 161 -5.06 -11.01 19.47
C GLU A 161 -3.85 -11.67 18.84
N GLY A 162 -2.70 -11.62 19.54
CA GLY A 162 -1.44 -12.19 19.08
C GLY A 162 -0.92 -11.58 17.76
N PHE A 163 -1.27 -10.32 17.45
CA PHE A 163 -0.90 -9.70 16.15
C PHE A 163 0.60 -9.70 15.92
N LEU A 164 1.40 -9.24 16.89
CA LEU A 164 2.86 -9.18 16.77
C LEU A 164 3.46 -10.58 16.71
N GLN A 165 2.98 -11.51 17.55
CA GLN A 165 3.46 -12.89 17.62
C GLN A 165 3.29 -13.65 16.30
N ARG A 166 2.26 -13.28 15.52
CA ARG A 166 2.01 -13.93 14.22
C ARG A 166 2.84 -13.37 13.08
N GLN A 167 3.56 -12.25 13.25
CA GLN A 167 4.24 -11.61 12.11
C GLN A 167 5.32 -12.51 11.52
N VAL A 168 6.32 -12.90 12.30
CA VAL A 168 7.44 -13.73 11.82
C VAL A 168 6.95 -15.08 11.28
N PRO A 169 6.15 -15.87 12.02
CA PRO A 169 5.64 -17.15 11.51
C PRO A 169 4.82 -17.04 10.22
N ARG A 170 3.98 -15.99 10.09
CA ARG A 170 3.17 -15.77 8.90
C ARG A 170 4.02 -15.57 7.66
N TRP A 171 5.01 -14.70 7.74
CA TRP A 171 5.86 -14.38 6.60
C TRP A 171 6.81 -15.52 6.27
N ARG A 172 7.25 -16.28 7.28
CA ARG A 172 8.01 -17.52 7.08
C ARG A 172 7.17 -18.57 6.34
N ALA A 173 5.92 -18.76 6.74
CA ALA A 173 5.01 -19.67 6.04
C ALA A 173 4.76 -19.24 4.59
N LEU A 174 4.68 -17.94 4.31
CA LEU A 174 4.61 -17.43 2.94
C LEU A 174 5.87 -17.82 2.14
N LEU A 175 7.06 -17.60 2.70
CA LEU A 175 8.32 -18.00 2.04
C LEU A 175 8.35 -19.51 1.79
N ASP A 176 7.97 -20.32 2.76
CA ASP A 176 7.96 -21.78 2.64
C ASP A 176 6.98 -22.25 1.54
N SER A 177 5.90 -21.53 1.29
CA SER A 177 4.97 -21.83 0.20
C SER A 177 5.60 -21.68 -1.19
N TYR A 178 6.68 -20.92 -1.34
CA TYR A 178 7.38 -20.74 -2.61
C TYR A 178 8.17 -22.00 -3.04
N ARG A 179 8.38 -22.97 -2.15
CA ARG A 179 8.93 -24.30 -2.51
C ARG A 179 8.09 -25.07 -3.53
N ALA A 180 6.86 -24.62 -3.77
CA ALA A 180 6.00 -25.12 -4.86
C ALA A 180 6.41 -24.63 -6.25
N TYR A 181 7.38 -23.73 -6.35
CA TYR A 181 7.91 -23.24 -7.62
C TYR A 181 9.22 -23.98 -7.92
N ASP A 182 9.23 -24.74 -9.04
CA ASP A 182 10.40 -25.43 -9.53
C ASP A 182 11.54 -24.43 -9.81
N GLU A 183 12.78 -24.89 -9.68
CA GLU A 183 14.02 -24.14 -9.95
C GLU A 183 14.25 -22.93 -8.99
N TRP A 184 13.35 -22.62 -8.06
CA TRP A 184 13.65 -21.64 -7.03
C TRP A 184 14.72 -22.18 -6.05
N PRO A 185 15.85 -21.44 -5.85
CA PRO A 185 16.98 -21.96 -5.05
C PRO A 185 16.67 -22.14 -3.56
N GLY A 186 15.49 -21.71 -3.12
CA GLY A 186 15.05 -21.86 -1.74
C GLY A 186 15.50 -20.75 -0.80
N PRO A 187 15.11 -20.83 0.49
CA PRO A 187 15.39 -19.80 1.51
C PRO A 187 16.87 -19.50 1.70
N GLY A 188 17.76 -20.44 1.39
CA GLY A 188 19.23 -20.26 1.52
C GLY A 188 19.81 -19.21 0.58
N SER A 189 19.05 -18.73 -0.43
CA SER A 189 19.46 -17.62 -1.29
C SER A 189 19.28 -16.24 -0.64
N ILE A 190 18.59 -16.16 0.51
CA ILE A 190 18.33 -14.91 1.23
C ILE A 190 19.32 -14.78 2.39
N PRO A 191 20.23 -13.78 2.38
CA PRO A 191 21.22 -13.62 3.43
C PRO A 191 20.57 -13.28 4.78
N ALA A 192 21.15 -13.76 5.87
CA ALA A 192 20.73 -13.48 7.25
C ALA A 192 19.25 -13.73 7.57
N LEU A 193 18.55 -14.53 6.76
CA LEU A 193 17.11 -14.78 6.92
C LEU A 193 16.75 -15.27 8.33
N ASP A 194 17.44 -16.28 8.83
CA ASP A 194 17.17 -16.86 10.15
C ASP A 194 17.67 -15.93 11.28
N GLU A 195 18.79 -15.24 11.08
CA GLU A 195 19.32 -14.26 12.03
C GLU A 195 18.31 -13.12 12.27
N VAL A 196 17.73 -12.58 11.20
CA VAL A 196 16.71 -11.50 11.27
C VAL A 196 15.43 -12.02 11.94
N ALA A 197 14.97 -13.23 11.57
CA ALA A 197 13.80 -13.84 12.18
C ALA A 197 13.99 -14.08 13.70
N ASP A 198 15.15 -14.58 14.10
CA ASP A 198 15.49 -14.82 15.50
C ASP A 198 15.61 -13.52 16.29
N TRP A 199 16.20 -12.49 15.70
CA TRP A 199 16.28 -11.17 16.33
C TRP A 199 14.87 -10.57 16.54
N LEU A 200 13.99 -10.64 15.53
CA LEU A 200 12.60 -10.18 15.63
C LEU A 200 11.85 -10.92 16.75
N ASN A 201 12.02 -12.23 16.87
CA ASN A 201 11.37 -13.03 17.92
C ASN A 201 11.90 -12.67 19.33
N ARG A 202 13.21 -12.47 19.48
CA ARG A 202 13.82 -12.15 20.78
C ARG A 202 13.54 -10.73 21.25
N ASN A 203 13.39 -9.77 20.32
CA ASN A 203 13.22 -8.35 20.64
C ASN A 203 11.78 -7.85 20.39
N GLN A 204 10.82 -8.78 20.27
CA GLN A 204 9.44 -8.44 20.03
C GLN A 204 8.90 -7.50 21.14
N PRO A 205 8.21 -6.38 20.77
CA PRO A 205 7.54 -5.54 21.75
C PRO A 205 6.60 -6.34 22.65
N ALA A 206 6.62 -6.03 23.94
CA ALA A 206 5.82 -6.74 24.95
C ALA A 206 4.31 -6.59 24.75
N GLY A 207 3.89 -5.50 24.08
CA GLY A 207 2.49 -5.20 23.78
C GLY A 207 2.37 -4.20 22.65
N MET A 208 1.12 -3.95 22.23
CA MET A 208 0.80 -2.94 21.25
C MET A 208 -0.51 -2.24 21.63
N THR A 209 -0.73 -1.04 21.12
CA THR A 209 -2.03 -0.38 21.14
C THR A 209 -2.69 -0.57 19.78
N PRO A 210 -3.78 -1.36 19.67
CA PRO A 210 -4.44 -1.60 18.39
C PRO A 210 -4.91 -0.30 17.74
N GLY A 211 -4.86 -0.26 16.41
CA GLY A 211 -5.35 0.86 15.62
C GLY A 211 -5.55 0.44 14.17
N LEU A 212 -6.12 1.34 13.38
CA LEU A 212 -6.21 1.16 11.94
C LEU A 212 -4.83 1.36 11.34
N MET A 213 -4.41 0.42 10.50
CA MET A 213 -3.15 0.50 9.76
C MET A 213 -3.39 0.21 8.28
N HIS A 214 -2.62 0.85 7.42
CA HIS A 214 -2.67 0.65 5.98
C HIS A 214 -2.11 -0.72 5.58
N GLY A 215 -1.00 -1.11 6.18
CA GLY A 215 -0.36 -2.41 5.94
C GLY A 215 0.62 -2.46 4.77
N ASP A 216 0.67 -1.39 3.95
CA ASP A 216 1.60 -1.18 2.83
C ASP A 216 1.88 0.33 2.64
N TYR A 217 2.27 1.03 3.71
CA TYR A 217 2.33 2.49 3.76
C TYR A 217 3.70 3.03 3.32
N HIS A 218 3.79 3.55 2.11
CA HIS A 218 5.02 4.10 1.54
C HIS A 218 4.75 5.15 0.45
N LEU A 219 5.82 5.80 -0.07
CA LEU A 219 5.73 6.88 -1.06
C LEU A 219 4.92 6.53 -2.32
N ALA A 220 4.93 5.27 -2.76
CA ALA A 220 4.18 4.88 -3.96
C ALA A 220 2.67 4.74 -3.70
N ASN A 221 2.24 4.63 -2.44
CA ASN A 221 0.83 4.48 -2.05
C ASN A 221 0.22 5.75 -1.46
N VAL A 222 0.83 6.91 -1.75
CA VAL A 222 0.27 8.23 -1.43
C VAL A 222 0.28 9.13 -2.65
N MET A 223 -0.68 10.03 -2.70
CA MET A 223 -0.73 11.11 -3.70
C MET A 223 -0.61 12.46 -2.99
N TYR A 224 0.21 13.33 -3.55
CA TYR A 224 0.41 14.69 -3.08
C TYR A 224 -0.43 15.67 -3.88
N ARG A 225 -0.80 16.79 -3.28
CA ARG A 225 -1.49 17.86 -3.95
C ARG A 225 -0.60 18.56 -4.96
N ASN A 226 -1.17 19.01 -6.08
CA ASN A 226 -0.40 19.72 -7.11
C ASN A 226 0.09 21.11 -6.66
N ASP A 227 -0.61 21.72 -5.71
CA ASP A 227 -0.41 23.11 -5.26
C ASP A 227 0.31 23.24 -3.92
N SER A 228 0.61 22.13 -3.24
CA SER A 228 1.22 22.14 -1.91
C SER A 228 1.90 20.81 -1.59
N PRO A 229 2.78 20.75 -0.56
CA PRO A 229 3.45 19.52 -0.13
C PRO A 229 2.55 18.52 0.61
N GLU A 230 1.29 18.85 0.83
CA GLU A 230 0.37 18.05 1.64
C GLU A 230 -0.15 16.83 0.85
N LEU A 231 -0.58 15.79 1.57
CA LEU A 231 -1.22 14.64 0.94
C LEU A 231 -2.59 15.01 0.38
N ALA A 232 -2.83 14.61 -0.87
CA ALA A 232 -4.16 14.60 -1.48
C ALA A 232 -4.94 13.35 -1.07
N ALA A 233 -4.27 12.19 -1.06
CA ALA A 233 -4.87 10.93 -0.62
C ALA A 233 -3.81 9.85 -0.33
N ILE A 234 -4.17 8.95 0.58
CA ILE A 234 -3.57 7.63 0.74
C ILE A 234 -4.38 6.67 -0.15
N VAL A 235 -3.72 5.81 -0.90
CA VAL A 235 -4.34 4.91 -1.89
C VAL A 235 -3.90 3.47 -1.65
N ASP A 236 -4.60 2.52 -2.27
CA ASP A 236 -4.30 1.07 -2.21
C ASP A 236 -4.53 0.44 -0.82
N TRP A 237 -5.80 0.44 -0.41
CA TRP A 237 -6.26 0.01 0.91
C TRP A 237 -6.43 -1.51 1.06
N GLU A 238 -5.95 -2.32 0.10
CA GLU A 238 -6.19 -3.77 0.06
C GLU A 238 -5.60 -4.54 1.26
N LEU A 239 -4.48 -4.06 1.83
CA LEU A 239 -3.81 -4.68 2.98
C LEU A 239 -4.23 -4.09 4.33
N THR A 240 -5.20 -3.17 4.34
CA THR A 240 -5.67 -2.50 5.55
C THR A 240 -6.28 -3.48 6.56
N THR A 241 -5.93 -3.28 7.82
CA THR A 241 -6.43 -4.10 8.92
C THR A 241 -6.38 -3.35 10.25
N ILE A 242 -7.00 -3.91 11.29
CA ILE A 242 -6.72 -3.52 12.66
C ILE A 242 -5.51 -4.31 13.16
N GLY A 243 -4.47 -3.59 13.54
CA GLY A 243 -3.20 -4.15 13.99
C GLY A 243 -2.42 -3.11 14.78
N ASP A 244 -1.11 -3.08 14.61
CA ASP A 244 -0.26 -2.05 15.19
C ASP A 244 0.13 -0.99 14.14
N PRO A 245 -0.38 0.25 14.24
CA PRO A 245 -0.04 1.33 13.31
C PRO A 245 1.46 1.67 13.21
N LEU A 246 2.27 1.27 14.19
CA LEU A 246 3.72 1.42 14.10
C LEU A 246 4.32 0.60 12.94
N LEU A 247 3.61 -0.42 12.44
CA LEU A 247 4.05 -1.16 11.26
C LEU A 247 4.00 -0.32 9.99
N ASP A 248 3.11 0.67 9.88
CA ASP A 248 3.12 1.61 8.76
C ASP A 248 4.36 2.50 8.78
N MET A 249 4.81 2.93 9.97
CA MET A 249 6.12 3.57 10.11
C MET A 249 7.27 2.60 9.78
N GLY A 250 7.13 1.33 10.15
CA GLY A 250 8.07 0.26 9.75
C GLY A 250 8.19 0.12 8.23
N TRP A 251 7.11 0.28 7.48
CA TRP A 251 7.13 0.33 6.02
C TRP A 251 7.90 1.54 5.49
N ILE A 252 7.68 2.73 6.06
CA ILE A 252 8.48 3.91 5.70
C ILE A 252 9.96 3.64 5.94
N ILE A 253 10.34 3.11 7.11
CA ILE A 253 11.74 2.79 7.46
C ILE A 253 12.35 1.80 6.46
N ALA A 254 11.61 0.76 6.08
CA ALA A 254 12.09 -0.26 5.15
C ALA A 254 12.30 0.29 3.73
N THR A 255 11.45 1.22 3.28
CA THR A 255 11.39 1.68 1.87
C THR A 255 11.99 3.06 1.66
N TRP A 256 12.32 3.82 2.73
CA TRP A 256 12.90 5.15 2.60
C TRP A 256 14.25 5.10 1.90
N PRO A 257 14.48 5.93 0.87
CA PRO A 257 15.79 6.01 0.23
C PRO A 257 16.91 6.39 1.20
N ASP A 258 18.10 5.88 0.94
CA ASP A 258 19.30 6.28 1.66
C ASP A 258 19.67 7.75 1.35
N PRO A 259 20.56 8.41 2.11
CA PRO A 259 20.84 9.85 1.94
C PRO A 259 21.31 10.24 0.53
N ASP A 260 21.91 9.34 -0.21
CA ASP A 260 22.33 9.52 -1.61
C ASP A 260 21.18 9.31 -2.63
N GLY A 261 19.98 8.97 -2.15
CA GLY A 261 18.81 8.68 -2.98
C GLY A 261 18.75 7.25 -3.52
N SER A 262 19.70 6.39 -3.14
CA SER A 262 19.64 4.97 -3.48
C SER A 262 18.49 4.26 -2.74
N THR A 263 17.91 3.23 -3.36
CA THR A 263 16.72 2.55 -2.84
C THR A 263 16.95 1.05 -2.66
N THR A 264 16.30 0.49 -1.64
CA THR A 264 16.27 -0.97 -1.42
C THR A 264 15.11 -1.64 -2.16
N SER A 265 14.02 -0.92 -2.43
CA SER A 265 12.75 -1.47 -2.90
C SER A 265 12.24 -0.84 -4.21
N GLU A 266 13.08 -0.07 -4.91
CA GLU A 266 12.73 0.68 -6.13
C GLU A 266 11.72 1.83 -5.92
N ILE A 267 11.27 2.04 -4.70
CA ILE A 267 10.42 3.17 -4.34
C ILE A 267 11.34 4.38 -4.14
N GLY A 268 11.43 5.22 -5.15
CA GLY A 268 12.31 6.39 -5.14
C GLY A 268 11.67 7.61 -5.77
N VAL A 269 12.20 8.79 -5.43
CA VAL A 269 11.76 10.09 -5.95
C VAL A 269 12.96 10.85 -6.51
N LYS A 270 12.78 11.58 -7.60
CA LYS A 270 13.83 12.41 -8.19
C LYS A 270 13.33 13.83 -8.44
N PRO A 271 14.10 14.88 -8.05
CA PRO A 271 15.36 14.82 -7.30
C PRO A 271 15.15 14.41 -5.83
N TRP A 272 16.11 13.67 -5.24
CA TRP A 272 16.06 13.27 -3.83
C TRP A 272 16.54 14.35 -2.86
N THR A 273 17.35 15.28 -3.33
CA THR A 273 17.89 16.38 -2.53
C THR A 273 16.79 17.16 -1.81
N GLY A 274 16.94 17.36 -0.51
CA GLY A 274 15.97 18.09 0.34
C GLY A 274 15.04 17.19 1.14
N PHE A 275 14.92 15.91 0.82
CA PHE A 275 14.23 14.98 1.70
C PHE A 275 15.01 14.76 3.00
N PRO A 276 14.34 14.63 4.16
CA PRO A 276 15.00 14.35 5.43
C PRO A 276 15.54 12.92 5.50
N THR A 277 16.43 12.67 6.46
CA THR A 277 16.84 11.30 6.78
C THR A 277 15.72 10.52 7.45
N ILE A 278 15.84 9.19 7.46
CA ILE A 278 14.84 8.34 8.13
C ILE A 278 14.81 8.58 9.64
N GLU A 279 15.97 8.88 10.24
CA GLU A 279 16.07 9.21 11.66
C GLU A 279 15.30 10.50 12.00
N GLU A 280 15.35 11.51 11.12
CA GLU A 280 14.55 12.73 11.27
C GLU A 280 13.04 12.42 11.20
N LEU A 281 12.61 11.53 10.31
CA LEU A 281 11.21 11.11 10.22
C LEU A 281 10.77 10.31 11.44
N MET A 282 11.61 9.41 11.94
CA MET A 282 11.34 8.66 13.17
C MET A 282 11.22 9.58 14.38
N ALA A 283 12.13 10.56 14.51
CA ALA A 283 12.09 11.56 15.59
C ALA A 283 10.82 12.43 15.49
N TYR A 284 10.44 12.83 14.27
CA TYR A 284 9.21 13.59 14.04
C TYR A 284 7.98 12.76 14.42
N TYR A 285 7.88 11.51 13.94
CA TYR A 285 6.78 10.60 14.31
C TYR A 285 6.68 10.44 15.84
N ALA A 286 7.82 10.20 16.51
CA ALA A 286 7.88 10.04 17.95
C ALA A 286 7.41 11.30 18.70
N SER A 287 7.75 12.51 18.20
CA SER A 287 7.34 13.77 18.81
C SER A 287 5.83 14.06 18.71
N GLN A 288 5.15 13.49 17.71
CA GLN A 288 3.73 13.70 17.43
C GLN A 288 2.84 12.53 17.87
N SER A 289 3.43 11.37 18.15
CA SER A 289 2.70 10.15 18.50
C SER A 289 2.38 10.08 19.99
N GLN A 290 1.19 9.56 20.32
CA GLN A 290 0.84 9.20 21.70
C GLN A 290 1.15 7.72 22.01
N ARG A 291 1.69 6.96 21.02
CA ARG A 291 2.08 5.56 21.15
C ARG A 291 3.50 5.47 21.70
N ASP A 292 3.82 4.36 22.35
CA ASP A 292 5.22 4.04 22.68
C ASP A 292 6.00 3.76 21.38
N THR A 293 6.88 4.69 21.04
CA THR A 293 7.72 4.65 19.83
C THR A 293 9.14 4.12 20.10
N SER A 294 9.44 3.66 21.31
CA SER A 294 10.76 3.16 21.71
C SER A 294 11.25 2.00 20.85
N GLN A 295 10.33 1.24 20.25
CA GLN A 295 10.61 0.05 19.45
C GLN A 295 10.49 0.28 17.93
N LEU A 296 10.51 1.53 17.42
CA LEU A 296 10.38 1.81 15.97
C LEU A 296 11.41 1.04 15.13
N ARG A 297 12.62 0.81 15.65
CA ARG A 297 13.64 -0.02 14.96
C ARG A 297 13.13 -1.44 14.71
N TRP A 298 12.45 -2.04 15.68
CA TRP A 298 11.89 -3.38 15.52
C TRP A 298 10.87 -3.43 14.36
N TYR A 299 10.01 -2.41 14.27
CA TYR A 299 9.05 -2.32 13.15
C TYR A 299 9.75 -2.10 11.81
N GLY A 300 10.86 -1.35 11.78
CA GLY A 300 11.69 -1.20 10.58
C GLY A 300 12.29 -2.52 10.12
N VAL A 301 12.87 -3.30 11.05
CA VAL A 301 13.39 -4.65 10.76
C VAL A 301 12.28 -5.58 10.29
N LEU A 302 11.10 -5.55 10.93
CA LEU A 302 9.92 -6.32 10.50
C LEU A 302 9.44 -5.87 9.12
N GLY A 303 9.45 -4.57 8.81
CA GLY A 303 9.13 -4.03 7.49
C GLY A 303 10.05 -4.58 6.41
N CYS A 304 11.37 -4.57 6.64
CA CYS A 304 12.35 -5.16 5.74
C CYS A 304 12.13 -6.65 5.54
N TYR A 305 11.94 -7.41 6.62
CA TYR A 305 11.68 -8.85 6.61
C TYR A 305 10.42 -9.17 5.79
N LYS A 306 9.31 -8.51 6.10
CA LYS A 306 8.03 -8.69 5.41
C LYS A 306 8.14 -8.37 3.92
N LEU A 307 8.64 -7.18 3.57
CA LEU A 307 8.74 -6.75 2.18
C LEU A 307 9.70 -7.65 1.39
N GLY A 308 10.87 -7.97 1.95
CA GLY A 308 11.83 -8.87 1.31
C GLY A 308 11.19 -10.20 0.92
N LEU A 309 10.47 -10.84 1.85
CA LEU A 309 9.80 -12.12 1.60
C LEU A 309 8.65 -12.01 0.59
N ILE A 310 7.93 -10.89 0.54
CA ILE A 310 6.91 -10.65 -0.49
C ILE A 310 7.55 -10.54 -1.88
N LEU A 311 8.64 -9.78 -2.02
CA LEU A 311 9.34 -9.58 -3.30
C LEU A 311 9.94 -10.89 -3.81
N GLU A 312 10.49 -11.73 -2.92
CA GLU A 312 11.03 -13.05 -3.24
C GLU A 312 10.02 -13.96 -3.95
N GLY A 313 8.74 -13.81 -3.65
CA GLY A 313 7.68 -14.56 -4.32
C GLY A 313 7.59 -14.31 -5.83
N THR A 314 8.00 -13.12 -6.31
CA THR A 314 8.06 -12.86 -7.76
C THR A 314 9.30 -13.53 -8.37
N TYR A 315 10.41 -13.55 -7.67
CA TYR A 315 11.60 -14.30 -8.09
C TYR A 315 11.30 -15.81 -8.17
N ALA A 316 10.68 -16.39 -7.16
CA ALA A 316 10.29 -17.79 -7.18
C ALA A 316 9.39 -18.14 -8.39
N ARG A 317 8.41 -17.26 -8.70
CA ARG A 317 7.59 -17.43 -9.91
C ARG A 317 8.38 -17.28 -11.20
N SER A 318 9.37 -16.39 -11.25
CA SER A 318 10.19 -16.23 -12.45
C SER A 318 11.09 -17.44 -12.70
N CYS A 319 11.62 -18.09 -11.66
CA CYS A 319 12.35 -19.35 -11.77
C CYS A 319 11.47 -20.44 -12.41
N ALA A 320 10.20 -20.51 -12.06
CA ALA A 320 9.24 -21.45 -12.64
C ALA A 320 8.62 -20.99 -13.98
N GLY A 321 9.16 -19.97 -14.64
CA GLY A 321 8.65 -19.44 -15.91
C GLY A 321 7.28 -18.75 -15.83
N LYS A 322 6.81 -18.40 -14.61
CA LYS A 322 5.49 -17.78 -14.35
C LYS A 322 5.55 -16.25 -14.17
N ALA A 323 6.73 -15.66 -14.28
CA ALA A 323 6.96 -14.22 -14.26
C ALA A 323 8.20 -13.89 -15.13
N SER A 324 8.40 -12.62 -15.44
CA SER A 324 9.60 -12.14 -16.14
C SER A 324 10.86 -12.43 -15.34
N VAL A 325 11.86 -13.04 -15.95
CA VAL A 325 13.17 -13.32 -15.34
C VAL A 325 13.82 -12.02 -14.86
N THR A 326 13.89 -11.01 -15.71
CA THR A 326 14.48 -9.70 -15.38
C THR A 326 13.79 -9.06 -14.16
N THR A 327 12.45 -9.13 -14.09
CA THR A 327 11.70 -8.62 -12.94
C THR A 327 11.97 -9.45 -11.69
N GLY A 328 12.04 -10.79 -11.83
CA GLY A 328 12.33 -11.70 -10.73
C GLY A 328 13.69 -11.42 -10.11
N GLU A 329 14.75 -11.40 -10.92
CA GLU A 329 16.13 -11.12 -10.46
C GLU A 329 16.26 -9.75 -9.79
N ARG A 330 15.64 -8.74 -10.36
CA ARG A 330 15.62 -7.38 -9.81
C ARG A 330 14.97 -7.34 -8.43
N LEU A 331 13.84 -8.01 -8.24
CA LEU A 331 13.13 -8.08 -6.96
C LEU A 331 13.85 -8.96 -5.94
N HIS A 332 14.55 -10.02 -6.37
CA HIS A 332 15.45 -10.78 -5.51
C HIS A 332 16.60 -9.92 -4.98
N ASN A 333 17.22 -9.12 -5.85
CA ASN A 333 18.25 -8.15 -5.43
C ASN A 333 17.70 -7.12 -4.42
N SER A 334 16.45 -6.69 -4.58
CA SER A 334 15.77 -5.83 -3.60
C SER A 334 15.53 -6.56 -2.27
N CYS A 335 15.16 -7.85 -2.31
CA CYS A 335 15.06 -8.70 -1.12
C CYS A 335 16.39 -8.75 -0.36
N ILE A 336 17.51 -9.03 -1.05
CA ILE A 336 18.85 -9.05 -0.44
C ILE A 336 19.16 -7.72 0.25
N LYS A 337 18.99 -6.58 -0.45
CA LYS A 337 19.24 -5.24 0.11
C LYS A 337 18.36 -4.93 1.33
N LEU A 338 17.12 -5.41 1.35
CA LEU A 338 16.23 -5.24 2.50
C LEU A 338 16.73 -6.04 3.72
N PHE A 339 17.24 -7.25 3.53
CA PHE A 339 17.84 -8.02 4.62
C PHE A 339 19.15 -7.40 5.13
N GLU A 340 19.99 -6.86 4.25
CA GLU A 340 21.17 -6.08 4.63
C GLU A 340 20.76 -4.80 5.42
N ARG A 341 19.69 -4.11 5.02
CA ARG A 341 19.13 -2.98 5.76
C ARG A 341 18.61 -3.44 7.14
N ALA A 342 17.91 -4.57 7.21
CA ALA A 342 17.45 -5.12 8.48
C ALA A 342 18.64 -5.34 9.46
N GLN A 343 19.74 -5.94 9.01
CA GLN A 343 20.93 -6.13 9.84
C GLN A 343 21.50 -4.81 10.37
N ARG A 344 21.52 -3.74 9.57
CA ARG A 344 21.95 -2.39 10.04
C ARG A 344 21.06 -1.83 11.15
N TRP A 345 19.78 -2.18 11.16
CA TRP A 345 18.81 -1.73 12.18
C TRP A 345 18.76 -2.61 13.44
N MET A 346 19.38 -3.77 13.41
CA MET A 346 19.47 -4.70 14.56
C MET A 346 20.54 -4.31 15.59
N THR A 347 21.42 -3.35 15.25
CA THR A 347 22.53 -2.88 16.10
C THR A 347 22.14 -1.78 17.07
#